data_0c83287f583c9cdc721d2300077d54ba
#
_entry.id   0c83287f583c9cdc721d2300077d54ba
#
_cell.length_a   1.000
_cell.length_b   1.000
_cell.length_c   1.000
_cell.angle_alpha   90.00
_cell.angle_beta   90.00
_cell.angle_gamma   90.00
#
_symmetry.space_group_name_H-M   'P 1'
#
loop_
_entity.id
_entity.type
_entity.pdbx_description
1 polymer ?
#
loop_
_entity_poly.entity_id
_entity_poly.type
_entity_poly.pdbx_seq_one_letter_code
_entity_poly.pdbx_strand_id
1 'polypeptide(L)'
;MLCNVDLHLHSCFSMATSPEMLPDRILDCCRTKGIHVVGSGDALHPRWREMWKPFFENEQGIIVVPQTEVEDSSRVHHLILMETFDQFAELQQRFSSACGHLTTAGRPHLHLSGEKIAREVHELGGMIGPAHAFTPWTSLFAAFDRPSDCYGEEPIEFCELGLSADSSYCAGIEEFIGIPF
;
A
#
# COMPACT_ATOMS: atom_id res chain seq x y z
N MET A 1 -4.91 21.33 -12.74
CA MET A 1 -3.51 21.33 -12.27
C MET A 1 -3.04 19.88 -12.38
N LEU A 2 -1.91 19.61 -13.03
CA LEU A 2 -1.33 18.27 -13.04
C LEU A 2 -0.56 18.05 -11.72
N CYS A 3 -0.78 16.91 -11.07
CA CYS A 3 -0.15 16.53 -9.82
C CYS A 3 0.71 15.28 -10.06
N ASN A 4 1.97 15.31 -9.67
CA ASN A 4 2.81 14.12 -9.67
C ASN A 4 2.62 13.40 -8.35
N VAL A 5 2.32 12.13 -8.43
CA VAL A 5 1.94 11.29 -7.27
C VAL A 5 2.80 10.04 -7.25
N ASP A 6 3.24 9.62 -6.06
CA ASP A 6 3.91 8.34 -5.82
C ASP A 6 3.31 7.74 -4.53
N LEU A 7 2.46 6.72 -4.67
CA LEU A 7 1.72 6.13 -3.56
C LEU A 7 2.24 4.75 -3.14
N HIS A 8 3.32 4.26 -3.76
CA HIS A 8 3.90 2.99 -3.37
C HIS A 8 5.37 3.14 -2.99
N LEU A 9 5.61 3.32 -1.71
CA LEU A 9 6.93 3.44 -1.11
C LEU A 9 7.14 2.41 -0.01
N HIS A 10 8.43 2.20 0.30
CA HIS A 10 8.88 1.42 1.44
C HIS A 10 9.81 2.23 2.34
N SER A 11 9.83 1.89 3.62
CA SER A 11 10.70 2.49 4.63
C SER A 11 12.02 1.73 4.78
N CYS A 12 12.89 2.26 5.64
CA CYS A 12 14.08 1.57 6.10
C CYS A 12 13.83 0.26 6.88
N PHE A 13 12.55 -0.06 7.20
CA PHE A 13 12.15 -1.31 7.84
C PHE A 13 11.77 -2.42 6.86
N SER A 14 11.65 -2.10 5.59
CA SER A 14 11.37 -3.11 4.56
C SER A 14 12.66 -3.76 4.05
N MET A 15 12.55 -5.03 3.68
CA MET A 15 13.66 -5.79 3.11
C MET A 15 14.08 -5.19 1.76
N ALA A 16 15.37 -5.17 1.50
CA ALA A 16 15.99 -4.65 0.27
C ALA A 16 15.81 -3.13 0.04
N THR A 17 15.49 -2.37 1.08
CA THR A 17 15.49 -0.90 1.05
C THR A 17 16.75 -0.32 1.67
N SER A 18 17.02 0.96 1.39
CA SER A 18 18.12 1.68 2.02
C SER A 18 17.77 2.05 3.47
N PRO A 19 18.72 1.98 4.42
CA PRO A 19 18.53 2.55 5.76
C PRO A 19 18.33 4.07 5.76
N GLU A 20 18.64 4.73 4.64
CA GLU A 20 18.40 6.17 4.42
C GLU A 20 16.96 6.50 3.96
N MET A 21 16.10 5.49 3.79
CA MET A 21 14.67 5.71 3.52
C MET A 21 13.95 6.19 4.77
N LEU A 22 14.17 7.47 5.09
CA LEU A 22 13.65 8.19 6.25
C LEU A 22 12.69 9.30 5.80
N PRO A 23 11.72 9.74 6.64
CA PRO A 23 10.69 10.70 6.25
C PRO A 23 11.24 12.02 5.68
N ASP A 24 12.26 12.60 6.33
CA ASP A 24 12.93 13.81 5.87
C ASP A 24 13.57 13.64 4.49
N ARG A 25 14.24 12.51 4.26
CA ARG A 25 14.88 12.18 2.99
C ARG A 25 13.86 11.93 1.88
N ILE A 26 12.75 11.27 2.21
CA ILE A 26 11.63 11.06 1.27
C ILE A 26 11.08 12.40 0.82
N LEU A 27 10.80 13.32 1.74
CA LEU A 27 10.29 14.66 1.41
C LEU A 27 11.30 15.48 0.58
N ASP A 28 12.59 15.44 0.90
CA ASP A 28 13.63 16.09 0.11
C ASP A 28 13.70 15.53 -1.32
N CYS A 29 13.58 14.22 -1.47
CA CYS A 29 13.52 13.57 -2.77
C CYS A 29 12.25 13.96 -3.55
N CYS A 30 11.10 14.01 -2.88
CA CYS A 30 9.84 14.44 -3.48
C CYS A 30 9.94 15.87 -4.01
N ARG A 31 10.49 16.80 -3.23
CA ARG A 31 10.74 18.18 -3.66
C ARG A 31 11.64 18.22 -4.89
N THR A 32 12.71 17.44 -4.90
CA THR A 32 13.68 17.41 -6.02
C THR A 32 13.08 16.83 -7.30
N LYS A 33 12.20 15.82 -7.17
CA LYS A 33 11.51 15.15 -8.29
C LYS A 33 10.22 15.84 -8.71
N GLY A 34 9.75 16.86 -7.98
CA GLY A 34 8.48 17.51 -8.24
C GLY A 34 7.28 16.63 -7.94
N ILE A 35 7.36 15.75 -6.93
CA ILE A 35 6.25 14.94 -6.43
C ILE A 35 5.45 15.80 -5.45
N HIS A 36 4.13 15.83 -5.62
CA HIS A 36 3.21 16.64 -4.84
C HIS A 36 2.44 15.83 -3.79
N VAL A 37 2.20 14.54 -4.07
CA VAL A 37 1.53 13.60 -3.17
C VAL A 37 2.39 12.35 -3.07
N VAL A 38 2.66 11.91 -1.85
CA VAL A 38 3.53 10.76 -1.59
C VAL A 38 2.89 9.82 -0.57
N GLY A 39 2.97 8.51 -0.81
CA GLY A 39 2.68 7.49 0.18
C GLY A 39 3.73 7.50 1.30
N SER A 40 3.30 7.28 2.54
CA SER A 40 4.26 7.22 3.65
C SER A 40 5.19 6.01 3.60
N GLY A 41 4.74 4.93 2.95
CA GLY A 41 5.36 3.61 3.10
C GLY A 41 5.05 3.00 4.47
N ASP A 42 4.98 1.70 4.54
CA ASP A 42 5.04 0.84 5.74
C ASP A 42 4.27 1.34 6.98
N ALA A 43 3.11 1.99 6.80
CA ALA A 43 2.36 2.63 7.90
C ALA A 43 1.84 1.65 8.98
N LEU A 44 1.82 0.34 8.71
CA LEU A 44 1.55 -0.67 9.74
C LEU A 44 2.67 -0.76 10.79
N HIS A 45 3.90 -0.38 10.46
CA HIS A 45 5.02 -0.45 11.38
C HIS A 45 4.97 0.70 12.42
N PRO A 46 4.85 0.42 13.74
CA PRO A 46 4.58 1.46 14.75
C PRO A 46 5.68 2.51 14.87
N ARG A 47 6.96 2.09 14.81
CA ARG A 47 8.08 3.05 14.85
C ARG A 47 8.11 3.95 13.63
N TRP A 48 7.67 3.45 12.47
CA TRP A 48 7.62 4.24 11.24
C TRP A 48 6.56 5.33 11.34
N ARG A 49 5.36 5.03 11.87
CA ARG A 49 4.34 6.04 12.16
C ARG A 49 4.85 7.14 13.09
N GLU A 50 5.58 6.76 14.17
CA GLU A 50 6.17 7.75 15.08
C GLU A 50 7.19 8.65 14.36
N MET A 51 7.99 8.10 13.46
CA MET A 51 8.97 8.87 12.70
C MET A 51 8.31 9.85 11.72
N TRP A 52 7.10 9.53 11.19
CA TRP A 52 6.36 10.43 10.32
C TRP A 52 5.66 11.57 11.05
N LYS A 53 5.33 11.46 12.32
CA LYS A 53 4.58 12.48 13.07
C LYS A 53 5.09 13.91 12.89
N PRO A 54 6.41 14.18 12.97
CA PRO A 54 6.93 15.54 12.79
C PRO A 54 6.84 16.07 11.36
N PHE A 55 6.62 15.20 10.39
CA PHE A 55 6.72 15.49 8.96
C PHE A 55 5.39 15.38 8.22
N PHE A 56 4.32 14.94 8.90
CA PHE A 56 3.02 14.76 8.27
C PHE A 56 2.45 16.10 7.77
N GLU A 57 2.57 17.14 8.59
CA GLU A 57 2.41 18.53 8.17
C GLU A 57 3.82 19.12 7.93
N ASN A 58 4.21 19.25 6.67
CA ASN A 58 5.55 19.66 6.29
C ASN A 58 5.56 21.02 5.57
N GLU A 59 6.67 21.76 5.75
CA GLU A 59 6.87 23.08 5.14
C GLU A 59 6.98 23.04 3.61
N GLN A 60 7.26 21.86 3.03
CA GLN A 60 7.39 21.65 1.59
C GLN A 60 6.03 21.66 0.88
N GLY A 61 4.92 21.57 1.61
CA GLY A 61 3.57 21.52 1.05
C GLY A 61 3.26 20.20 0.31
N ILE A 62 4.05 19.15 0.57
CA ILE A 62 3.84 17.81 0.01
C ILE A 62 2.76 17.10 0.82
N ILE A 63 1.75 16.57 0.14
CA ILE A 63 0.70 15.79 0.79
C ILE A 63 1.24 14.39 1.06
N VAL A 64 1.23 13.98 2.32
CA VAL A 64 1.62 12.63 2.75
C VAL A 64 0.37 11.80 2.97
N VAL A 65 0.24 10.69 2.26
CA VAL A 65 -0.86 9.72 2.42
C VAL A 65 -0.35 8.53 3.21
N PRO A 66 -0.92 8.22 4.39
CA PRO A 66 -0.60 6.98 5.08
C PRO A 66 -0.83 5.77 4.19
N GLN A 67 0.21 4.96 4.00
CA GLN A 67 0.26 3.86 3.05
C GLN A 67 1.05 2.69 3.60
N THR A 68 0.64 1.46 3.27
CA THR A 68 1.40 0.25 3.53
C THR A 68 1.19 -0.78 2.43
N GLU A 69 2.18 -1.65 2.22
CA GLU A 69 2.02 -2.88 1.45
C GLU A 69 2.00 -4.06 2.42
N VAL A 70 1.12 -5.04 2.18
CA VAL A 70 1.06 -6.31 2.92
C VAL A 70 1.02 -7.48 1.96
N GLU A 71 1.53 -8.63 2.39
CA GLU A 71 1.44 -9.89 1.66
C GLU A 71 0.36 -10.77 2.32
N ASP A 72 -0.56 -11.35 1.55
CA ASP A 72 -1.60 -12.25 2.04
C ASP A 72 -1.13 -13.73 2.10
N SER A 73 -2.03 -14.61 2.53
CA SER A 73 -1.76 -16.05 2.62
C SER A 73 -1.52 -16.74 1.27
N SER A 74 -1.91 -16.11 0.17
CA SER A 74 -1.70 -16.58 -1.22
C SER A 74 -0.48 -15.94 -1.88
N ARG A 75 0.29 -15.16 -1.14
CA ARG A 75 1.47 -14.43 -1.61
C ARG A 75 1.13 -13.27 -2.55
N VAL A 76 -0.09 -12.77 -2.52
CA VAL A 76 -0.48 -11.54 -3.22
C VAL A 76 -0.10 -10.33 -2.36
N HIS A 77 0.47 -9.31 -3.00
CA HIS A 77 0.72 -8.02 -2.38
C HIS A 77 -0.48 -7.10 -2.55
N HIS A 78 -0.87 -6.47 -1.46
CA HIS A 78 -1.97 -5.50 -1.41
C HIS A 78 -1.43 -4.15 -0.95
N LEU A 79 -1.77 -3.10 -1.68
CA LEU A 79 -1.49 -1.73 -1.28
C LEU A 79 -2.72 -1.19 -0.54
N ILE A 80 -2.49 -0.61 0.64
CA ILE A 80 -3.52 -0.05 1.51
C ILE A 80 -3.24 1.42 1.72
N LEU A 81 -4.26 2.26 1.53
CA LEU A 81 -4.21 3.70 1.75
C LEU A 81 -5.26 4.07 2.79
N MET A 82 -4.91 4.98 3.71
CA MET A 82 -5.82 5.50 4.72
C MET A 82 -5.65 7.01 4.89
N GLU A 83 -6.63 7.67 5.48
CA GLU A 83 -6.59 9.10 5.73
C GLU A 83 -5.60 9.46 6.85
N THR A 84 -5.49 8.60 7.87
CA THR A 84 -4.71 8.88 9.08
C THR A 84 -3.82 7.71 9.50
N PHE A 85 -2.75 8.03 10.24
CA PHE A 85 -1.91 7.01 10.89
C PHE A 85 -2.62 6.29 12.05
N ASP A 86 -3.65 6.91 12.64
CA ASP A 86 -4.41 6.27 13.72
C ASP A 86 -5.27 5.11 13.21
N GLN A 87 -5.81 5.20 11.98
CA GLN A 87 -6.46 4.08 11.32
C GLN A 87 -5.49 2.90 11.10
N PHE A 88 -4.24 3.18 10.73
CA PHE A 88 -3.21 2.13 10.65
C PHE A 88 -2.80 1.56 12.01
N ALA A 89 -2.87 2.36 13.08
CA ALA A 89 -2.64 1.83 14.43
C ALA A 89 -3.74 0.86 14.84
N GLU A 90 -5.00 1.16 14.50
CA GLU A 90 -6.12 0.25 14.73
C GLU A 90 -6.03 -1.00 13.83
N LEU A 91 -5.75 -0.84 12.53
CA LEU A 91 -5.57 -1.97 11.61
C LEU A 91 -4.45 -2.92 12.09
N GLN A 92 -3.35 -2.37 12.62
CA GLN A 92 -2.28 -3.17 13.21
C GLN A 92 -2.78 -4.01 14.39
N GLN A 93 -3.66 -3.47 15.24
CA GLN A 93 -4.25 -4.23 16.35
C GLN A 93 -5.12 -5.38 15.83
N ARG A 94 -5.94 -5.13 14.80
CA ARG A 94 -6.80 -6.15 14.17
C ARG A 94 -5.97 -7.28 13.55
N PHE A 95 -4.83 -6.96 12.94
CA PHE A 95 -3.92 -7.94 12.33
C PHE A 95 -2.98 -8.63 13.34
N SER A 96 -2.98 -8.26 14.61
CA SER A 96 -2.03 -8.75 15.61
C SER A 96 -2.03 -10.28 15.78
N SER A 97 -3.18 -10.93 15.61
CA SER A 97 -3.30 -12.38 15.67
C SER A 97 -2.87 -13.10 14.38
N ALA A 98 -2.79 -12.37 13.27
CA ALA A 98 -2.51 -12.91 11.94
C ALA A 98 -1.04 -12.79 11.53
N CYS A 99 -0.22 -12.05 12.29
CA CYS A 99 1.19 -11.85 11.97
C CYS A 99 2.02 -11.52 13.20
N GLY A 100 3.10 -12.28 13.42
CA GLY A 100 4.05 -12.03 14.52
C GLY A 100 5.08 -10.92 14.25
N HIS A 101 5.12 -10.35 13.04
CA HIS A 101 6.17 -9.44 12.59
C HIS A 101 5.70 -8.00 12.31
N LEU A 102 4.49 -7.63 12.72
CA LEU A 102 3.90 -6.28 12.50
C LEU A 102 4.71 -5.13 13.10
N THR A 103 5.57 -5.43 14.07
CA THR A 103 6.41 -4.43 14.75
C THR A 103 7.86 -4.42 14.27
N THR A 104 8.22 -5.30 13.34
CA THR A 104 9.62 -5.50 12.90
C THR A 104 9.78 -5.51 11.38
N ALA A 105 8.72 -5.81 10.62
CA ALA A 105 8.76 -5.83 9.17
C ALA A 105 7.98 -4.64 8.61
N GLY A 106 8.56 -3.90 7.67
CA GLY A 106 7.87 -2.83 6.93
C GLY A 106 6.72 -3.39 6.09
N ARG A 107 6.99 -4.48 5.37
CA ARG A 107 5.98 -5.25 4.63
C ARG A 107 5.73 -6.60 5.31
N PRO A 108 4.69 -6.72 6.13
CA PRO A 108 4.39 -7.96 6.83
C PRO A 108 3.69 -8.98 5.93
N HIS A 109 3.98 -10.27 6.15
CA HIS A 109 3.18 -11.37 5.63
C HIS A 109 2.06 -11.69 6.63
N LEU A 110 0.81 -11.60 6.15
CA LEU A 110 -0.39 -11.85 6.94
C LEU A 110 -0.92 -13.26 6.63
N HIS A 111 -1.29 -14.02 7.68
CA HIS A 111 -1.98 -15.29 7.52
C HIS A 111 -3.50 -15.09 7.34
N LEU A 112 -3.87 -14.18 6.43
CA LEU A 112 -5.23 -13.82 6.08
C LEU A 112 -5.38 -13.88 4.56
N SER A 113 -6.62 -14.13 4.08
CA SER A 113 -6.95 -13.99 2.66
C SER A 113 -7.07 -12.51 2.28
N GLY A 114 -6.93 -12.19 0.98
CA GLY A 114 -7.14 -10.85 0.45
C GLY A 114 -8.52 -10.29 0.81
N GLU A 115 -9.59 -11.11 0.74
CA GLU A 115 -10.94 -10.73 1.16
C GLU A 115 -11.01 -10.27 2.62
N LYS A 116 -10.38 -11.01 3.53
CA LYS A 116 -10.36 -10.63 4.95
C LYS A 116 -9.59 -9.35 5.20
N ILE A 117 -8.45 -9.18 4.50
CA ILE A 117 -7.66 -7.95 4.60
C ILE A 117 -8.50 -6.77 4.10
N ALA A 118 -9.15 -6.90 2.94
CA ALA A 118 -9.98 -5.86 2.35
C ALA A 118 -11.12 -5.45 3.29
N ARG A 119 -11.83 -6.42 3.87
CA ARG A 119 -12.91 -6.16 4.83
C ARG A 119 -12.45 -5.32 6.03
N GLU A 120 -11.33 -5.70 6.65
CA GLU A 120 -10.79 -4.95 7.79
C GLU A 120 -10.37 -3.52 7.42
N VAL A 121 -9.85 -3.33 6.19
CA VAL A 121 -9.51 -2.02 5.65
C VAL A 121 -10.76 -1.16 5.44
N HIS A 122 -11.81 -1.73 4.82
CA HIS A 122 -13.07 -1.02 4.55
C HIS A 122 -13.81 -0.64 5.82
N GLU A 123 -13.82 -1.52 6.85
CA GLU A 123 -14.42 -1.19 8.14
C GLU A 123 -13.76 0.01 8.83
N LEU A 124 -12.51 0.32 8.47
CA LEU A 124 -11.79 1.50 8.94
C LEU A 124 -11.85 2.69 7.97
N GLY A 125 -12.60 2.57 6.86
CA GLY A 125 -12.72 3.63 5.85
C GLY A 125 -11.47 3.80 4.99
N GLY A 126 -10.62 2.77 4.90
CA GLY A 126 -9.45 2.74 4.02
C GLY A 126 -9.79 2.31 2.61
N MET A 127 -8.81 2.40 1.71
CA MET A 127 -8.84 1.90 0.34
C MET A 127 -7.81 0.80 0.17
N ILE A 128 -8.12 -0.21 -0.64
CA ILE A 128 -7.23 -1.32 -0.94
C ILE A 128 -7.26 -1.65 -2.43
N GLY A 129 -6.12 -2.05 -2.96
CA GLY A 129 -5.99 -2.58 -4.31
C GLY A 129 -4.77 -3.49 -4.44
N PRO A 130 -4.72 -4.31 -5.50
CA PRO A 130 -3.55 -5.13 -5.76
C PRO A 130 -2.34 -4.26 -6.11
N ALA A 131 -1.22 -4.53 -5.44
CA ALA A 131 0.06 -3.96 -5.80
C ALA A 131 0.62 -4.69 -7.02
N HIS A 132 1.21 -3.95 -7.97
CA HIS A 132 1.86 -4.47 -9.19
C HIS A 132 1.20 -5.75 -9.75
N ALA A 133 -0.11 -5.67 -10.02
CA ALA A 133 -1.03 -6.78 -10.26
C ALA A 133 -0.60 -7.80 -11.32
N PHE A 134 0.25 -7.39 -12.27
CA PHE A 134 0.67 -8.18 -13.44
C PHE A 134 2.13 -8.65 -13.38
N THR A 135 2.84 -8.47 -12.25
CA THR A 135 4.20 -9.01 -12.11
C THR A 135 4.16 -10.54 -11.98
N PRO A 136 5.24 -11.26 -12.38
CA PRO A 136 5.22 -12.73 -12.37
C PRO A 136 5.29 -13.35 -10.97
N TRP A 137 5.51 -12.54 -9.93
CA TRP A 137 5.60 -12.98 -8.52
C TRP A 137 4.82 -12.06 -7.61
N THR A 138 4.27 -12.61 -6.54
CA THR A 138 3.63 -11.86 -5.46
C THR A 138 2.57 -10.86 -5.93
N SER A 139 1.91 -11.18 -7.03
CA SER A 139 0.90 -10.34 -7.65
C SER A 139 -0.44 -11.06 -7.76
N LEU A 140 -1.49 -10.30 -8.01
CA LEU A 140 -2.84 -10.82 -8.16
C LEU A 140 -2.90 -11.91 -9.23
N PHE A 141 -2.43 -11.62 -10.46
CA PHE A 141 -2.51 -12.54 -11.58
C PHE A 141 -1.41 -13.62 -11.64
N ALA A 142 -0.47 -13.60 -10.68
CA ALA A 142 0.41 -14.74 -10.46
C ALA A 142 -0.26 -15.83 -9.59
N ALA A 143 -1.29 -15.47 -8.81
CA ALA A 143 -1.96 -16.36 -7.86
C ALA A 143 -3.39 -16.71 -8.27
N PHE A 144 -4.09 -15.81 -8.95
CA PHE A 144 -5.52 -15.91 -9.28
C PHE A 144 -5.81 -15.54 -10.72
N ASP A 145 -6.87 -16.10 -11.27
CA ASP A 145 -7.33 -15.78 -12.63
C ASP A 145 -8.17 -14.48 -12.66
N ARG A 146 -8.84 -14.15 -11.55
CA ARG A 146 -9.76 -13.01 -11.43
C ARG A 146 -9.58 -12.27 -10.11
N PRO A 147 -9.80 -10.94 -10.07
CA PRO A 147 -9.82 -10.17 -8.82
C PRO A 147 -10.78 -10.74 -7.76
N SER A 148 -11.98 -11.17 -8.16
CA SER A 148 -12.97 -11.77 -7.26
C SER A 148 -12.52 -13.08 -6.60
N ASP A 149 -11.59 -13.81 -7.19
CA ASP A 149 -11.03 -15.02 -6.55
C ASP A 149 -10.14 -14.66 -5.32
N CYS A 150 -9.59 -13.45 -5.32
CA CYS A 150 -8.77 -12.92 -4.22
C CYS A 150 -9.61 -12.15 -3.20
N TYR A 151 -10.47 -11.26 -3.66
CA TYR A 151 -11.18 -10.28 -2.83
C TYR A 151 -12.63 -10.66 -2.50
N GLY A 152 -13.16 -11.74 -3.09
CA GLY A 152 -14.56 -12.15 -2.89
C GLY A 152 -15.52 -11.06 -3.36
N GLU A 153 -16.42 -10.65 -2.46
CA GLU A 153 -17.39 -9.57 -2.67
C GLU A 153 -16.86 -8.18 -2.26
N GLU A 154 -15.66 -8.12 -1.68
CA GLU A 154 -15.08 -6.84 -1.28
C GLU A 154 -14.60 -6.05 -2.50
N PRO A 155 -14.97 -4.76 -2.62
CA PRO A 155 -14.52 -3.94 -3.74
C PRO A 155 -13.02 -3.68 -3.67
N ILE A 156 -12.45 -3.31 -4.80
CA ILE A 156 -11.10 -2.72 -4.88
C ILE A 156 -11.22 -1.31 -5.46
N GLU A 157 -10.47 -0.36 -4.91
CA GLU A 157 -10.60 1.05 -5.28
C GLU A 157 -9.62 1.46 -6.37
N PHE A 158 -8.55 0.69 -6.56
CA PHE A 158 -7.53 0.95 -7.58
C PHE A 158 -6.78 -0.34 -7.95
N CYS A 159 -5.99 -0.28 -9.03
CA CYS A 159 -5.07 -1.35 -9.40
C CYS A 159 -3.71 -0.76 -9.76
N GLU A 160 -2.66 -1.17 -9.07
CA GLU A 160 -1.30 -0.82 -9.49
C GLU A 160 -0.82 -1.78 -10.58
N LEU A 161 -0.45 -1.25 -11.74
CA LEU A 161 -0.03 -2.03 -12.89
C LEU A 161 1.38 -2.65 -12.72
N GLY A 162 2.27 -1.95 -12.02
CA GLY A 162 3.69 -2.28 -11.95
C GLY A 162 4.48 -1.79 -13.17
N LEU A 163 5.80 -1.96 -13.13
CA LEU A 163 6.70 -1.41 -14.16
C LEU A 163 6.61 -2.09 -15.54
N SER A 164 6.07 -3.30 -15.60
CA SER A 164 6.06 -4.14 -16.81
C SER A 164 4.71 -4.18 -17.53
N ALA A 165 3.71 -3.48 -17.02
CA ALA A 165 2.35 -3.47 -17.56
C ALA A 165 1.89 -2.04 -17.83
N ASP A 166 0.94 -1.92 -18.74
CA ASP A 166 0.19 -0.69 -19.00
C ASP A 166 -1.32 -0.96 -18.91
N SER A 167 -2.14 0.06 -19.08
CA SER A 167 -3.60 -0.06 -18.95
C SER A 167 -4.24 -1.06 -19.92
N SER A 168 -3.57 -1.48 -20.99
CA SER A 168 -4.09 -2.49 -21.91
C SER A 168 -4.18 -3.89 -21.28
N TYR A 169 -3.38 -4.16 -20.24
CA TYR A 169 -3.45 -5.41 -19.47
C TYR A 169 -4.77 -5.57 -18.72
N CYS A 170 -5.41 -4.45 -18.36
CA CYS A 170 -6.71 -4.44 -17.69
C CYS A 170 -7.90 -4.62 -18.66
N ALA A 171 -7.64 -4.57 -19.98
CA ALA A 171 -8.71 -4.66 -20.97
C ALA A 171 -9.42 -6.03 -20.92
N GLY A 172 -10.74 -6.01 -20.76
CA GLY A 172 -11.56 -7.21 -20.67
C GLY A 172 -11.70 -7.82 -19.26
N ILE A 173 -11.09 -7.23 -18.26
CA ILE A 173 -11.30 -7.60 -16.84
C ILE A 173 -12.46 -6.75 -16.32
N GLU A 174 -13.63 -7.38 -16.13
CA GLU A 174 -14.87 -6.67 -15.76
C GLU A 174 -14.73 -5.92 -14.44
N GLU A 175 -14.06 -6.52 -13.47
CA GLU A 175 -13.85 -5.94 -12.11
C GLU A 175 -12.97 -4.70 -12.14
N PHE A 176 -12.23 -4.44 -13.22
CA PHE A 176 -11.40 -3.24 -13.38
C PHE A 176 -12.10 -2.09 -14.13
N ILE A 177 -13.38 -2.28 -14.54
CA ILE A 177 -14.12 -1.22 -15.20
C ILE A 177 -14.40 -0.08 -14.23
N GLY A 178 -13.85 1.10 -14.54
CA GLY A 178 -14.09 2.33 -13.78
C GLY A 178 -13.19 2.56 -12.57
N ILE A 179 -12.29 1.64 -12.26
CA ILE A 179 -11.27 1.88 -11.24
C ILE A 179 -10.01 2.52 -11.83
N PRO A 180 -9.32 3.39 -11.09
CA PRO A 180 -8.07 4.02 -11.52
C PRO A 180 -6.89 3.03 -11.51
N PHE A 181 -5.88 3.35 -12.34
CA PHE A 181 -4.62 2.63 -12.45
C PHE A 181 -3.44 3.55 -12.17
#